data_601defca5e7d6e6f46ac2541b5b0ffcf
#
_entry.id   601defca5e7d6e6f46ac2541b5b0ffcf
#
_cell.length_a   1.000
_cell.length_b   1.000
_cell.length_c   1.000
_cell.angle_alpha   90.00
_cell.angle_beta   90.00
_cell.angle_gamma   90.00
#
_symmetry.space_group_name_H-M   'P 1'
#
loop_
_entity.id
_entity.type
_entity.pdbx_description
1 polymer ?
#
loop_
_entity_poly.entity_id
_entity_poly.type
_entity_poly.pdbx_seq_one_letter_code
_entity_poly.pdbx_strand_id
1 'polypeptide(L)'
;MIATKGYTGALWPGLERTILAANSFIVATEPVTGEAAASILPGGETASTAQRLLLYLRRDAEGRLLMGGRGHFDDPQGAGDFAHLERSLELLFPQLGKPRYGHRWAGRIAITRDFLPHLHEPAPGVTLALGCNGRGIALCTSLGRQSGEPPDGHRSGLPLSAQPLEPHPAAPLAAFLHRRRSCLVLNHPGFRGGLNS
;
A
#
# COMPACT_ATOMS: atom_id res chain seq x y z
N MET A 1 7.00 18.76 12.55
CA MET A 1 7.11 17.76 11.45
C MET A 1 5.75 17.50 10.81
N ILE A 2 5.70 17.35 9.48
CA ILE A 2 4.52 16.94 8.69
C ILE A 2 4.82 15.57 8.08
N ALA A 3 3.99 14.57 8.37
CA ALA A 3 4.20 13.17 7.98
C ALA A 3 2.88 12.52 7.52
N THR A 4 2.22 13.13 6.56
CA THR A 4 0.86 12.81 6.10
C THR A 4 0.79 11.75 5.01
N LYS A 5 1.95 11.26 4.53
CA LYS A 5 2.06 10.18 3.53
C LYS A 5 1.23 10.45 2.26
N GLY A 6 0.41 9.48 1.84
CA GLY A 6 -0.47 9.58 0.68
C GLY A 6 -1.70 10.47 0.85
N TYR A 7 -1.88 11.05 2.04
CA TYR A 7 -2.99 11.94 2.40
C TYR A 7 -2.55 13.40 2.55
N THR A 8 -1.40 13.75 1.98
CA THR A 8 -0.79 15.07 2.12
C THR A 8 -1.69 16.21 1.63
N GLY A 9 -2.40 16.04 0.50
CA GLY A 9 -3.25 17.08 -0.07
C GLY A 9 -2.52 18.40 -0.22
N ALA A 10 -3.25 19.51 -0.03
CA ALA A 10 -2.75 20.87 -0.13
C ALA A 10 -2.12 21.40 1.17
N LEU A 11 -1.83 20.55 2.15
CA LEU A 11 -1.33 20.96 3.47
C LEU A 11 -0.03 21.79 3.40
N TRP A 12 0.84 21.46 2.44
CA TRP A 12 2.03 22.25 2.13
C TRP A 12 2.14 22.46 0.63
N PRO A 13 2.39 23.70 0.17
CA PRO A 13 2.46 24.01 -1.25
C PRO A 13 3.46 23.11 -2.01
N GLY A 14 2.97 22.44 -3.03
CA GLY A 14 3.78 21.56 -3.89
C GLY A 14 4.05 20.17 -3.34
N LEU A 15 3.84 19.88 -2.06
CA LEU A 15 4.16 18.59 -1.45
C LEU A 15 3.40 17.42 -2.09
N GLU A 16 2.10 17.59 -2.37
CA GLU A 16 1.29 16.57 -3.03
C GLU A 16 1.82 16.14 -4.41
N ARG A 17 2.56 17.05 -5.08
CA ARG A 17 3.13 16.81 -6.41
C ARG A 17 4.43 16.01 -6.38
N THR A 18 5.03 15.82 -5.22
CA THR A 18 6.28 15.07 -5.06
C THR A 18 6.06 13.56 -4.96
N ILE A 19 4.81 13.15 -4.82
CA ILE A 19 4.42 11.74 -4.67
C ILE A 19 3.36 11.34 -5.67
N LEU A 20 3.33 10.05 -5.95
CA LEU A 20 2.18 9.37 -6.54
C LEU A 20 1.42 8.68 -5.40
N ALA A 21 0.24 9.20 -5.08
CA ALA A 21 -0.66 8.55 -4.14
C ALA A 21 -1.32 7.35 -4.83
N ALA A 22 -1.03 6.15 -4.36
CA ALA A 22 -1.58 4.92 -4.92
C ALA A 22 -2.33 4.15 -3.84
N ASN A 23 -3.49 3.59 -4.20
CA ASN A 23 -4.27 2.82 -3.26
C ASN A 23 -3.75 1.39 -3.09
N SER A 24 -3.69 0.94 -1.86
CA SER A 24 -3.57 -0.46 -1.47
C SER A 24 -4.92 -0.91 -0.94
N PHE A 25 -5.48 -1.93 -1.56
CA PHE A 25 -6.77 -2.50 -1.20
C PHE A 25 -6.55 -3.75 -0.36
N ILE A 26 -7.46 -4.00 0.58
CA ILE A 26 -7.44 -5.20 1.42
C ILE A 26 -8.86 -5.72 1.56
N VAL A 27 -8.98 -7.05 1.50
CA VAL A 27 -10.19 -7.79 1.86
C VAL A 27 -9.88 -8.69 3.05
N ALA A 28 -10.86 -8.91 3.93
CA ALA A 28 -10.78 -9.92 4.98
C ALA A 28 -12.02 -10.80 4.92
N THR A 29 -11.79 -12.11 4.98
CA THR A 29 -12.89 -13.07 5.10
C THR A 29 -13.55 -12.98 6.48
N GLU A 30 -14.73 -13.57 6.62
CA GLU A 30 -15.17 -14.03 7.93
C GLU A 30 -14.16 -15.06 8.47
N PRO A 31 -14.13 -15.34 9.79
CA PRO A 31 -13.28 -16.37 10.34
C PRO A 31 -13.45 -17.71 9.60
N VAL A 32 -12.35 -18.24 9.06
CA VAL A 32 -12.34 -19.54 8.43
C VAL A 32 -11.94 -20.60 9.44
N THR A 33 -12.68 -21.72 9.44
CA THR A 33 -12.52 -22.81 10.41
C THR A 33 -12.38 -24.16 9.71
N GLY A 34 -12.07 -25.18 10.47
CA GLY A 34 -11.92 -26.54 9.97
C GLY A 34 -10.57 -26.84 9.35
N GLU A 35 -10.47 -27.99 8.72
CA GLU A 35 -9.21 -28.51 8.18
C GLU A 35 -8.66 -27.67 7.03
N ALA A 36 -9.54 -27.14 6.18
CA ALA A 36 -9.14 -26.24 5.10
C ALA A 36 -8.43 -24.99 5.63
N ALA A 37 -8.94 -24.40 6.72
CA ALA A 37 -8.32 -23.26 7.37
C ALA A 37 -7.00 -23.62 8.05
N ALA A 38 -6.91 -24.81 8.65
CA ALA A 38 -5.71 -25.26 9.34
C ALA A 38 -4.53 -25.47 8.37
N SER A 39 -4.80 -25.74 7.10
CA SER A 39 -3.78 -25.90 6.05
C SER A 39 -3.23 -24.58 5.51
N ILE A 40 -3.86 -23.44 5.82
CA ILE A 40 -3.48 -22.13 5.27
C ILE A 40 -2.72 -21.33 6.32
N LEU A 41 -1.45 -21.07 6.08
CA LEU A 41 -0.57 -20.32 6.96
C LEU A 41 -0.62 -20.82 8.42
N PRO A 42 -0.35 -22.12 8.67
CA PRO A 42 -0.60 -22.75 9.96
C PRO A 42 0.26 -22.19 11.10
N GLY A 43 1.44 -21.65 10.79
CA GLY A 43 2.33 -21.02 11.77
C GLY A 43 2.10 -19.52 11.95
N GLY A 44 1.03 -18.94 11.36
CA GLY A 44 0.78 -17.50 11.41
C GLY A 44 1.70 -16.67 10.49
N GLU A 45 2.24 -17.32 9.47
CA GLU A 45 3.14 -16.69 8.50
C GLU A 45 2.43 -15.58 7.74
N THR A 46 3.22 -14.65 7.22
CA THR A 46 2.80 -13.75 6.16
C THR A 46 3.39 -14.23 4.83
N ALA A 47 2.63 -14.14 3.76
CA ALA A 47 3.09 -14.51 2.44
C ALA A 47 2.88 -13.38 1.44
N SER A 48 3.71 -13.33 0.42
CA SER A 48 3.53 -12.42 -0.71
C SER A 48 3.92 -13.10 -2.00
N THR A 49 3.27 -12.70 -3.10
CA THR A 49 3.66 -13.17 -4.43
C THR A 49 4.90 -12.42 -4.92
N ALA A 50 5.68 -13.03 -5.81
CA ALA A 50 6.83 -12.39 -6.44
C ALA A 50 6.46 -11.53 -7.66
N GLN A 51 5.19 -11.27 -7.90
CA GLN A 51 4.72 -10.47 -9.03
C GLN A 51 5.04 -8.98 -8.85
N ARG A 52 5.18 -8.26 -9.96
CA ARG A 52 5.42 -6.80 -9.94
C ARG A 52 4.34 -6.02 -9.17
N LEU A 53 3.08 -6.41 -9.34
CA LEU A 53 1.96 -5.95 -8.52
C LEU A 53 1.65 -7.06 -7.52
N LEU A 54 2.46 -7.12 -6.47
CA LEU A 54 2.40 -8.20 -5.50
C LEU A 54 1.04 -8.23 -4.78
N LEU A 55 0.60 -9.44 -4.52
CA LEU A 55 -0.41 -9.73 -3.52
C LEU A 55 0.30 -10.12 -2.22
N TYR A 56 -0.28 -9.74 -1.11
CA TYR A 56 0.20 -10.13 0.21
C TYR A 56 -0.95 -10.66 1.04
N LEU A 57 -0.67 -11.63 1.87
CA LEU A 57 -1.69 -12.28 2.66
C LEU A 57 -1.17 -12.68 4.04
N ARG A 58 -2.09 -12.74 4.97
CA ARG A 58 -1.85 -13.23 6.32
C ARG A 58 -3.15 -13.76 6.93
N ARG A 59 -3.01 -14.47 8.00
CA ARG A 59 -4.12 -14.84 8.89
C ARG A 59 -4.07 -13.98 10.15
N ASP A 60 -5.20 -13.48 10.63
CA ASP A 60 -5.27 -12.77 11.89
C ASP A 60 -5.56 -13.71 13.07
N ALA A 61 -5.59 -13.14 14.30
CA ALA A 61 -5.81 -13.91 15.52
C ALA A 61 -7.23 -14.51 15.59
N GLU A 62 -8.20 -13.90 14.92
CA GLU A 62 -9.57 -14.39 14.84
C GLU A 62 -9.78 -15.44 13.74
N GLY A 63 -8.72 -15.78 13.00
CA GLY A 63 -8.77 -16.77 11.92
C GLY A 63 -9.27 -16.25 10.59
N ARG A 64 -9.38 -14.94 10.39
CA ARG A 64 -9.71 -14.35 9.09
C ARG A 64 -8.49 -14.41 8.17
N LEU A 65 -8.73 -14.65 6.89
CA LEU A 65 -7.70 -14.48 5.87
C LEU A 65 -7.80 -13.07 5.30
N LEU A 66 -6.69 -12.34 5.39
CA LEU A 66 -6.54 -11.01 4.84
C LEU A 66 -5.72 -11.10 3.57
N MET A 67 -6.26 -10.57 2.47
CA MET A 67 -5.49 -10.44 1.22
C MET A 67 -5.48 -8.98 0.81
N GLY A 68 -4.28 -8.48 0.55
CA GLY A 68 -4.07 -7.14 0.06
C GLY A 68 -3.31 -7.11 -1.26
N GLY A 69 -3.47 -6.01 -1.97
CA GLY A 69 -2.80 -5.78 -3.24
C GLY A 69 -3.02 -4.37 -3.75
N ARG A 70 -2.53 -4.11 -4.95
CA ARG A 70 -2.73 -2.82 -5.59
C ARG A 70 -4.19 -2.62 -5.98
N GLY A 71 -4.79 -1.51 -5.57
CA GLY A 71 -6.06 -1.00 -6.07
C GLY A 71 -5.88 -0.04 -7.24
N HIS A 72 -6.98 0.51 -7.72
CA HIS A 72 -6.94 1.64 -8.65
C HIS A 72 -6.55 2.95 -7.93
N PHE A 73 -6.33 4.03 -8.69
CA PHE A 73 -5.87 5.30 -8.10
C PHE A 73 -6.98 6.04 -7.36
N ASP A 74 -8.23 5.88 -7.78
CA ASP A 74 -9.38 6.46 -7.10
C ASP A 74 -9.72 5.71 -5.81
N ASP A 75 -10.36 6.37 -4.88
CA ASP A 75 -10.88 5.71 -3.69
C ASP A 75 -12.00 4.72 -4.09
N PRO A 76 -12.09 3.56 -3.44
CA PRO A 76 -13.09 2.57 -3.78
C PRO A 76 -14.50 3.11 -3.56
N GLN A 77 -15.40 2.81 -4.49
CA GLN A 77 -16.79 3.25 -4.47
C GLN A 77 -17.74 2.14 -3.98
N GLY A 78 -17.27 0.89 -4.00
CA GLY A 78 -18.10 -0.22 -3.59
C GLY A 78 -17.35 -1.56 -3.53
N ALA A 79 -18.05 -2.60 -3.12
CA ALA A 79 -17.48 -3.94 -2.96
C ALA A 79 -16.88 -4.49 -4.28
N GLY A 80 -17.44 -4.13 -5.41
CA GLY A 80 -16.97 -4.57 -6.72
C GLY A 80 -15.52 -4.20 -7.03
N ASP A 81 -15.02 -3.11 -6.45
CA ASP A 81 -13.64 -2.66 -6.64
C ASP A 81 -12.61 -3.64 -6.06
N PHE A 82 -13.03 -4.47 -5.11
CA PHE A 82 -12.21 -5.46 -4.43
C PHE A 82 -12.28 -6.85 -5.06
N ALA A 83 -13.14 -7.06 -6.05
CA ALA A 83 -13.40 -8.38 -6.65
C ALA A 83 -12.13 -9.08 -7.19
N HIS A 84 -11.12 -8.32 -7.63
CA HIS A 84 -9.85 -8.89 -8.09
C HIS A 84 -9.07 -9.56 -6.95
N LEU A 85 -9.14 -9.02 -5.72
CA LEU A 85 -8.50 -9.63 -4.53
C LEU A 85 -9.27 -10.85 -4.06
N GLU A 86 -10.61 -10.77 -4.04
CA GLU A 86 -11.49 -11.88 -3.68
C GLU A 86 -11.25 -13.07 -4.60
N ARG A 87 -11.26 -12.84 -5.92
CA ARG A 87 -10.95 -13.88 -6.91
C ARG A 87 -9.53 -14.44 -6.74
N SER A 88 -8.55 -13.60 -6.44
CA SER A 88 -7.18 -14.06 -6.22
C SER A 88 -7.07 -14.95 -5.00
N LEU A 89 -7.79 -14.65 -3.92
CA LEU A 89 -7.82 -15.47 -2.72
C LEU A 89 -8.50 -16.83 -3.00
N GLU A 90 -9.61 -16.83 -3.71
CA GLU A 90 -10.32 -18.05 -4.11
C GLU A 90 -9.46 -18.94 -5.02
N LEU A 91 -8.69 -18.36 -5.93
CA LEU A 91 -7.78 -19.11 -6.81
C LEU A 91 -6.56 -19.68 -6.05
N LEU A 92 -6.04 -18.95 -5.07
CA LEU A 92 -4.91 -19.42 -4.26
C LEU A 92 -5.32 -20.53 -3.28
N PHE A 93 -6.55 -20.48 -2.79
CA PHE A 93 -7.06 -21.40 -1.77
C PHE A 93 -8.40 -22.02 -2.18
N PRO A 94 -8.42 -22.86 -3.23
CA PRO A 94 -9.67 -23.46 -3.73
C PRO A 94 -10.37 -24.33 -2.69
N GLN A 95 -9.65 -24.83 -1.69
CA GLN A 95 -10.22 -25.61 -0.58
C GLN A 95 -11.17 -24.80 0.31
N LEU A 96 -11.17 -23.47 0.22
CA LEU A 96 -12.10 -22.61 0.92
C LEU A 96 -13.44 -22.45 0.20
N GLY A 97 -13.52 -22.86 -1.07
CA GLY A 97 -14.68 -22.61 -1.91
C GLY A 97 -14.90 -21.10 -2.12
N LYS A 98 -16.09 -20.63 -1.75
CA LYS A 98 -16.44 -19.19 -1.79
C LYS A 98 -16.56 -18.64 -0.36
N PRO A 99 -15.45 -18.13 0.20
CA PRO A 99 -15.46 -17.58 1.55
C PRO A 99 -16.34 -16.33 1.59
N ARG A 100 -16.94 -16.05 2.74
CA ARG A 100 -17.64 -14.80 2.99
C ARG A 100 -16.64 -13.72 3.36
N TYR A 101 -16.80 -12.52 2.81
CA TYR A 101 -15.91 -11.37 3.09
C TYR A 101 -16.63 -10.40 4.04
N GLY A 102 -16.11 -10.29 5.26
CA GLY A 102 -16.65 -9.41 6.30
C GLY A 102 -16.19 -7.96 6.16
N HIS A 103 -14.96 -7.75 5.66
CA HIS A 103 -14.37 -6.42 5.60
C HIS A 103 -13.65 -6.14 4.28
N ARG A 104 -13.75 -4.88 3.85
CA ARG A 104 -13.05 -4.33 2.68
C ARG A 104 -12.62 -2.92 3.01
N TRP A 105 -11.35 -2.59 2.77
CA TRP A 105 -10.86 -1.24 2.98
C TRP A 105 -9.69 -0.92 2.06
N ALA A 106 -9.38 0.36 1.95
CA ALA A 106 -8.25 0.86 1.21
C ALA A 106 -7.46 1.87 2.02
N GLY A 107 -6.22 2.06 1.63
CA GLY A 107 -5.36 3.11 2.18
C GLY A 107 -4.37 3.59 1.13
N ARG A 108 -4.07 4.89 1.16
CA ARG A 108 -3.14 5.50 0.22
C ARG A 108 -1.71 5.34 0.69
N ILE A 109 -0.85 4.91 -0.22
CA ILE A 109 0.61 4.88 -0.05
C ILE A 109 1.24 6.00 -0.87
N ALA A 110 2.24 6.66 -0.30
CA ALA A 110 3.03 7.67 -0.98
C ALA A 110 4.20 6.99 -1.70
N ILE A 111 4.19 7.02 -3.02
CA ILE A 111 5.26 6.51 -3.87
C ILE A 111 6.06 7.71 -4.37
N THR A 112 7.36 7.72 -4.12
CA THR A 112 8.33 8.69 -4.63
C THR A 112 8.89 8.24 -5.96
N ARG A 113 9.51 9.16 -6.69
CA ARG A 113 10.09 8.89 -8.01
C ARG A 113 11.16 7.80 -7.97
N ASP A 114 12.00 7.83 -6.96
CA ASP A 114 13.16 6.96 -6.77
C ASP A 114 12.90 5.77 -5.84
N PHE A 115 11.66 5.63 -5.34
CA PHE A 115 11.27 4.61 -4.36
C PHE A 115 12.03 4.70 -3.02
N LEU A 116 12.61 5.86 -2.71
CA LEU A 116 13.24 6.15 -1.43
C LEU A 116 12.35 7.06 -0.57
N PRO A 117 12.44 6.99 0.76
CA PRO A 117 11.79 7.97 1.62
C PRO A 117 12.49 9.33 1.47
N HIS A 118 11.70 10.40 1.48
CA HIS A 118 12.18 11.76 1.34
C HIS A 118 11.95 12.55 2.63
N LEU A 119 12.96 13.35 2.99
CA LEU A 119 12.86 14.42 3.96
C LEU A 119 13.03 15.75 3.24
N HIS A 120 12.20 16.72 3.59
CA HIS A 120 12.31 18.09 3.07
C HIS A 120 12.31 19.06 4.24
N GLU A 121 13.08 20.14 4.14
CA GLU A 121 13.13 21.25 5.09
C GLU A 121 12.81 22.56 4.34
N PRO A 122 11.56 22.78 3.95
CA PRO A 122 11.19 23.91 3.10
C PRO A 122 11.20 25.27 3.82
N ALA A 123 11.24 25.26 5.14
CA ALA A 123 11.35 26.45 5.97
C ALA A 123 12.03 26.11 7.30
N PRO A 124 12.64 27.08 8.01
CA PRO A 124 13.24 26.85 9.31
C PRO A 124 12.25 26.20 10.29
N GLY A 125 12.66 25.11 10.93
CA GLY A 125 11.84 24.37 11.90
C GLY A 125 10.70 23.54 11.29
N VAL A 126 10.56 23.47 9.96
CA VAL A 126 9.57 22.67 9.28
C VAL A 126 10.23 21.48 8.58
N THR A 127 9.95 20.28 9.08
CA THR A 127 10.40 19.03 8.45
C THR A 127 9.21 18.32 7.85
N LEU A 128 9.30 17.91 6.58
CA LEU A 128 8.31 17.08 5.89
C LEU A 128 8.92 15.70 5.66
N ALA A 129 8.19 14.64 6.02
CA ALA A 129 8.63 13.25 5.83
C ALA A 129 7.56 12.47 5.05
N LEU A 130 7.92 11.91 3.90
CA LEU A 130 7.00 11.16 3.04
C LEU A 130 7.71 10.07 2.23
N GLY A 131 6.95 9.32 1.43
CA GLY A 131 7.54 8.33 0.53
C GLY A 131 7.91 7.01 1.19
N CYS A 132 7.02 6.47 2.02
CA CYS A 132 7.25 5.13 2.60
C CYS A 132 7.21 3.99 1.56
N ASN A 133 6.70 4.23 0.36
CA ASN A 133 6.69 3.30 -0.77
C ASN A 133 6.14 1.90 -0.42
N GLY A 134 5.13 1.84 0.45
CA GLY A 134 4.52 0.59 0.92
C GLY A 134 5.23 -0.06 2.12
N ARG A 135 6.36 0.47 2.60
CA ARG A 135 7.14 -0.05 3.74
C ARG A 135 6.94 0.77 5.01
N GLY A 136 5.74 1.36 5.17
CA GLY A 136 5.47 2.39 6.17
C GLY A 136 5.70 1.97 7.61
N ILE A 137 5.38 0.73 8.00
CA ILE A 137 5.54 0.28 9.39
C ILE A 137 7.01 0.40 9.83
N ALA A 138 7.93 -0.24 9.10
CA ALA A 138 9.35 -0.22 9.42
C ALA A 138 9.96 1.19 9.29
N LEU A 139 9.74 1.85 8.15
CA LEU A 139 10.34 3.16 7.87
C LEU A 139 9.80 4.25 8.80
N CYS A 140 8.49 4.30 9.06
CA CYS A 140 7.93 5.36 9.90
C CYS A 140 8.31 5.17 11.37
N THR A 141 8.44 3.93 11.83
CA THR A 141 8.94 3.65 13.18
C THR A 141 10.39 4.11 13.33
N SER A 142 11.25 3.77 12.38
CA SER A 142 12.65 4.19 12.40
C SER A 142 12.82 5.70 12.29
N LEU A 143 12.16 6.33 11.30
CA LEU A 143 12.22 7.78 11.11
C LEU A 143 11.61 8.56 12.28
N GLY A 144 10.51 8.06 12.83
CA GLY A 144 9.85 8.67 13.99
C GLY A 144 10.75 8.67 15.22
N ARG A 145 11.45 7.58 15.49
CA ARG A 145 12.43 7.49 16.58
C ARG A 145 13.55 8.51 16.40
N GLN A 146 14.17 8.55 15.24
CA GLN A 146 15.28 9.46 14.93
C GLN A 146 14.87 10.94 14.93
N SER A 147 13.61 11.24 14.56
CA SER A 147 13.08 12.60 14.55
C SER A 147 12.68 13.10 15.94
N GLY A 148 12.43 12.19 16.89
CA GLY A 148 12.04 12.51 18.26
C GLY A 148 13.23 12.72 19.20
N GLU A 149 14.47 12.43 18.78
CA GLU A 149 15.65 12.72 19.56
C GLU A 149 15.88 14.24 19.64
N PRO A 150 16.18 14.79 20.82
CA PRO A 150 16.40 16.24 20.97
C PRO A 150 17.53 16.71 20.06
N PRO A 151 17.49 17.97 19.61
CA PRO A 151 18.48 18.50 18.68
C PRO A 151 19.78 18.88 19.41
N ASP A 152 20.51 17.91 19.91
CA ASP A 152 21.86 18.10 20.49
C ASP A 152 22.93 18.38 19.42
N GLY A 153 22.51 18.98 18.30
CA GLY A 153 23.42 19.40 17.21
C GLY A 153 23.93 18.29 16.32
N HIS A 154 23.69 17.02 16.63
CA HIS A 154 24.09 15.87 15.83
C HIS A 154 22.88 15.08 15.36
N ARG A 155 22.27 15.49 14.24
CA ARG A 155 21.42 14.60 13.43
C ARG A 155 22.26 13.50 12.76
N SER A 156 23.20 12.94 13.52
CA SER A 156 24.15 11.92 13.06
C SER A 156 23.50 10.55 13.04
N GLY A 157 22.50 10.32 12.21
CA GLY A 157 21.87 9.02 12.12
C GLY A 157 20.77 8.87 11.09
N LEU A 158 20.26 9.95 10.52
CA LEU A 158 19.35 9.84 9.38
C LEU A 158 20.20 9.64 8.11
N PRO A 159 20.13 8.47 7.46
CA PRO A 159 20.82 8.25 6.19
C PRO A 159 20.18 9.05 5.03
N LEU A 160 19.28 9.98 5.36
CA LEU A 160 18.50 10.77 4.42
C LEU A 160 18.86 12.24 4.59
N SER A 161 19.45 12.82 3.56
CA SER A 161 19.62 14.28 3.44
C SER A 161 18.29 14.93 3.08
N ALA A 162 18.10 16.18 3.51
CA ALA A 162 16.98 16.99 3.05
C ALA A 162 17.08 17.18 1.53
N GLN A 163 15.97 16.99 0.83
CA GLN A 163 15.89 17.09 -0.63
C GLN A 163 14.95 18.25 -1.03
N PRO A 164 15.17 18.85 -2.20
CA PRO A 164 14.22 19.82 -2.75
C PRO A 164 12.86 19.16 -3.05
N LEU A 165 11.81 19.97 -3.08
CA LEU A 165 10.46 19.54 -3.47
C LEU A 165 10.37 19.43 -5.00
N GLU A 166 10.72 18.26 -5.55
CA GLU A 166 10.64 17.99 -6.98
C GLU A 166 9.35 17.25 -7.34
N PRO A 167 8.60 17.68 -8.36
CA PRO A 167 7.38 17.01 -8.78
C PRO A 167 7.64 15.58 -9.25
N HIS A 168 6.80 14.64 -8.82
CA HIS A 168 6.79 13.28 -9.34
C HIS A 168 6.37 13.29 -10.82
N PRO A 169 7.09 12.62 -11.73
CA PRO A 169 6.81 12.67 -13.17
C PRO A 169 5.42 12.15 -13.54
N ALA A 170 4.87 11.23 -12.76
CA ALA A 170 3.52 10.69 -12.95
C ALA A 170 2.42 11.47 -12.20
N ALA A 171 2.75 12.51 -11.43
CA ALA A 171 1.74 13.27 -10.70
C ALA A 171 0.66 13.90 -11.62
N PRO A 172 1.01 14.44 -12.82
CA PRO A 172 0.00 14.90 -13.75
C PRO A 172 -0.87 13.76 -14.32
N LEU A 173 -0.27 12.59 -14.55
CA LEU A 173 -0.98 11.41 -15.04
C LEU A 173 -1.93 10.85 -13.99
N ALA A 174 -1.55 10.83 -12.71
CA ALA A 174 -2.42 10.45 -11.62
C ALA A 174 -3.64 11.37 -11.53
N ALA A 175 -3.44 12.69 -11.63
CA ALA A 175 -4.52 13.67 -11.66
C ALA A 175 -5.45 13.51 -12.87
N PHE A 176 -4.91 13.07 -14.01
CA PHE A 176 -5.69 12.77 -15.21
C PHE A 176 -6.46 11.43 -15.08
N LEU A 177 -5.87 10.42 -14.46
CA LEU A 177 -6.49 9.11 -14.21
C LEU A 177 -7.60 9.20 -13.16
N HIS A 178 -7.48 10.10 -12.17
CA HIS A 178 -8.57 10.44 -11.26
C HIS A 178 -9.84 10.95 -11.99
N ARG A 179 -9.67 11.54 -13.16
CA ARG A 179 -10.82 12.04 -13.98
C ARG A 179 -11.40 10.99 -14.93
N ARG A 180 -10.69 9.91 -15.20
CA ARG A 180 -11.18 8.81 -16.05
C ARG A 180 -11.21 7.53 -15.21
N ARG A 181 -12.40 6.98 -15.00
CA ARG A 181 -12.69 5.67 -14.40
C ARG A 181 -12.06 4.55 -15.25
N SER A 182 -10.75 4.49 -15.30
CA SER A 182 -10.04 3.41 -15.98
C SER A 182 -9.39 2.55 -14.93
N CYS A 183 -10.08 1.47 -14.61
CA CYS A 183 -9.50 0.35 -13.89
C CYS A 183 -8.29 -0.14 -14.69
N LEU A 184 -7.08 0.22 -14.29
CA LEU A 184 -5.85 -0.41 -14.77
C LEU A 184 -5.74 -1.79 -14.10
N VAL A 185 -6.67 -2.66 -14.41
CA VAL A 185 -6.44 -4.10 -14.31
C VAL A 185 -5.45 -4.40 -15.42
N LEU A 186 -4.17 -4.34 -15.10
CA LEU A 186 -3.13 -4.87 -15.97
C LEU A 186 -3.41 -6.37 -16.13
N ASN A 187 -4.06 -6.73 -17.25
CA ASN A 187 -4.15 -8.08 -17.74
C ASN A 187 -2.71 -8.59 -17.91
N HIS A 188 -2.18 -9.27 -16.92
CA HIS A 188 -0.89 -9.91 -17.03
C HIS A 188 -1.06 -11.15 -17.93
N PRO A 189 -0.32 -11.28 -19.05
CA PRO A 189 -0.48 -12.40 -19.98
C PRO A 189 -0.19 -13.77 -19.38
N GLY A 190 0.38 -13.86 -18.19
CA GLY A 190 0.63 -15.11 -17.46
C GLY A 190 -0.58 -15.73 -16.75
N PHE A 191 -1.74 -15.05 -16.71
CA PHE A 191 -2.97 -15.60 -16.10
C PHE A 191 -3.95 -16.19 -17.12
N ARG A 192 -3.53 -16.34 -18.39
CA ARG A 192 -4.29 -17.01 -19.42
C ARG A 192 -4.01 -18.51 -19.50
N GLY A 193 -3.87 -19.17 -18.40
CA GLY A 193 -3.67 -20.63 -18.37
C GLY A 193 -4.75 -21.30 -17.54
N GLY A 194 -5.89 -21.64 -18.15
CA GLY A 194 -6.81 -22.57 -17.52
C GLY A 194 -8.30 -22.22 -17.56
N LEU A 195 -8.81 -21.81 -18.73
CA LEU A 195 -10.24 -21.89 -19.00
C LEU A 195 -10.42 -22.37 -20.44
N ASN A 196 -10.09 -23.62 -20.71
CA ASN A 196 -10.62 -24.43 -21.82
C ASN A 196 -10.36 -25.91 -21.51
N SER A 197 -11.35 -26.53 -20.99
CA SER A 197 -11.86 -27.91 -21.22
C SER A 197 -12.84 -28.26 -20.11
#